data_232dc6c77cba7c45a06a7170e29a5429
#
_entry.id   232dc6c77cba7c45a06a7170e29a5429
#
_cell.length_a   1.000
_cell.length_b   1.000
_cell.length_c   1.000
_cell.angle_alpha   90.00
_cell.angle_beta   90.00
_cell.angle_gamma   90.00
#
_symmetry.space_group_name_H-M   'P 1'
#
loop_
_entity.id
_entity.type
_entity.pdbx_description
1 polymer ?
#
loop_
_entity_poly.entity_id
_entity_poly.type
_entity_poly.pdbx_seq_one_letter_code
_entity_poly.pdbx_strand_id
1 'polypeptide(L)'
;MNTYAKTGAVLALTLPGAGCTDFLQGPGLTETPNNPTTATALQQLIGVQANMATRLEGQLARCAGIFTQQLIGSNNQQLQWCTQYLVAEGDISGQMSGFYTGGGLYGLRNIQAAAVASGDQFLLGIAKVWEGLAMGTATSVWGDLPYSEAVNPAISLPKLDSQESIYAAVQARLDEGIAILQAATATGNCVPLEGDLIYCATAVPKATEIQRWVRAAYTLKARFHLHLVERNGNAEYALALAAAQNGISEAPTTPADAMHGRAPGDFRMFHGSVQDFDANVWAEFLLARQDIVAGNTLVQILTTRNDPRLLAYFDANAQGQVVGSDQNNVAVRPTGCAAPCAPSVVNTTVRRQFTFRQPIVTWAENQLIMAEAKYMTGDSAGAVVHVDAVRTAVGMPALGNVSFNDVMTEKYIAMFQNIDVWSDFKRTCIPAVTPFGTAAEVLGRLPYGSAERTANPNLPLPSAYPAGTTGSSPVRNWNDPNPC
;
A
#
# COMPACT_ATOMS: atom_id res chain seq x y z
N MET A 1 39.03 5.58 -96.84
CA MET A 1 37.83 5.37 -96.06
C MET A 1 38.34 4.89 -94.72
N ASN A 2 38.38 5.81 -93.70
CA ASN A 2 39.02 5.59 -92.42
C ASN A 2 37.94 5.32 -91.35
N THR A 3 38.06 4.20 -90.73
CA THR A 3 37.23 3.82 -89.62
C THR A 3 38.02 4.01 -88.29
N TYR A 4 37.63 4.99 -87.52
CA TYR A 4 38.20 5.20 -86.17
C TYR A 4 37.41 4.38 -85.13
N ALA A 5 38.11 3.46 -84.46
CA ALA A 5 37.61 2.76 -83.27
C ALA A 5 37.84 3.66 -82.08
N LYS A 6 36.77 3.99 -81.31
CA LYS A 6 36.84 4.67 -80.01
C LYS A 6 36.79 3.61 -78.89
N THR A 7 37.90 3.48 -78.19
CA THR A 7 38.01 2.68 -77.00
C THR A 7 37.55 3.53 -75.80
N GLY A 8 36.41 3.22 -75.27
CA GLY A 8 35.94 3.86 -74.05
C GLY A 8 36.45 3.08 -72.81
N ALA A 9 37.25 3.73 -71.99
CA ALA A 9 37.66 3.19 -70.68
C ALA A 9 36.58 3.48 -69.65
N VAL A 10 36.00 2.44 -69.12
CA VAL A 10 35.06 2.54 -67.95
C VAL A 10 35.93 2.54 -66.71
N LEU A 11 36.00 3.69 -66.05
CA LEU A 11 36.59 3.86 -64.70
C LEU A 11 35.60 3.42 -63.65
N ALA A 12 35.74 2.22 -63.09
CA ALA A 12 34.96 1.79 -61.99
C ALA A 12 35.50 2.44 -60.71
N LEU A 13 34.78 3.45 -60.19
CA LEU A 13 34.99 4.00 -58.81
C LEU A 13 34.48 2.99 -57.80
N THR A 14 35.35 2.26 -57.19
CA THR A 14 35.09 1.53 -55.98
C THR A 14 35.18 2.54 -54.84
N LEU A 15 34.02 3.07 -54.42
CA LEU A 15 33.88 3.77 -53.12
C LEU A 15 34.02 2.72 -52.03
N PRO A 16 35.01 2.85 -51.12
CA PRO A 16 34.98 2.05 -49.90
C PRO A 16 33.77 2.50 -49.10
N GLY A 17 32.84 1.60 -48.92
CA GLY A 17 31.73 1.79 -47.98
C GLY A 17 32.26 1.84 -46.57
N ALA A 18 32.78 2.99 -46.16
CA ALA A 18 32.91 3.32 -44.74
C ALA A 18 31.47 3.53 -44.24
N GLY A 19 30.82 2.43 -43.93
CA GLY A 19 29.57 2.47 -43.17
C GLY A 19 29.87 3.18 -41.88
N CYS A 20 29.20 4.32 -41.65
CA CYS A 20 29.20 4.99 -40.37
C CYS A 20 28.52 4.07 -39.32
N THR A 21 29.21 3.04 -38.90
CA THR A 21 28.75 2.19 -37.79
C THR A 21 28.75 2.96 -36.49
N ASP A 22 29.56 4.01 -36.38
CA ASP A 22 29.64 4.84 -35.18
C ASP A 22 28.49 5.88 -35.08
N PHE A 23 27.80 6.19 -36.17
CA PHE A 23 26.65 7.12 -36.14
C PHE A 23 25.41 6.50 -35.46
N LEU A 24 25.32 5.17 -35.41
CA LEU A 24 24.25 4.41 -34.75
C LEU A 24 24.71 3.78 -33.41
N GLN A 25 25.92 4.10 -32.97
CA GLN A 25 26.49 3.61 -31.71
C GLN A 25 27.07 4.81 -30.94
N GLY A 26 26.66 4.98 -29.72
CA GLY A 26 27.19 6.02 -28.83
C GLY A 26 26.34 6.20 -27.57
N PRO A 27 26.92 6.76 -26.53
CA PRO A 27 26.17 7.11 -25.32
C PRO A 27 25.05 8.08 -25.71
N GLY A 28 23.80 7.63 -25.63
CA GLY A 28 22.61 8.39 -26.02
C GLY A 28 21.85 7.83 -27.23
N LEU A 29 22.45 6.91 -28.02
CA LEU A 29 21.74 6.16 -29.07
C LEU A 29 21.48 4.70 -28.66
N THR A 30 22.40 4.12 -27.89
CA THR A 30 22.28 2.78 -27.29
C THR A 30 21.83 2.83 -25.84
N GLU A 31 21.99 3.98 -25.17
CA GLU A 31 21.51 4.23 -23.82
C GLU A 31 20.69 5.52 -23.81
N THR A 32 19.39 5.42 -23.61
CA THR A 32 18.57 6.60 -23.35
C THR A 32 18.77 7.02 -21.90
N PRO A 33 19.11 8.28 -21.60
CA PRO A 33 19.26 8.77 -20.22
C PRO A 33 18.02 8.51 -19.35
N ASN A 34 16.84 8.43 -19.99
CA ASN A 34 15.56 8.18 -19.33
C ASN A 34 15.26 6.68 -19.15
N ASN A 35 16.10 5.79 -19.68
CA ASN A 35 15.95 4.34 -19.53
C ASN A 35 17.34 3.68 -19.42
N PRO A 36 18.05 3.91 -18.30
CA PRO A 36 19.39 3.38 -18.11
C PRO A 36 19.36 1.85 -18.14
N THR A 37 20.28 1.25 -18.89
CA THR A 37 20.42 -0.21 -18.99
C THR A 37 21.03 -0.83 -17.73
N THR A 38 21.65 0.00 -16.89
CA THR A 38 22.23 -0.41 -15.60
C THR A 38 21.82 0.57 -14.50
N ALA A 39 21.19 0.07 -13.46
CA ALA A 39 20.91 0.80 -12.24
C ALA A 39 21.58 0.10 -11.06
N THR A 40 22.19 0.87 -10.16
CA THR A 40 22.71 0.31 -8.90
C THR A 40 21.58 -0.26 -8.06
N ALA A 41 21.88 -1.19 -7.16
CA ALA A 41 20.86 -1.75 -6.28
C ALA A 41 20.15 -0.68 -5.41
N LEU A 42 20.85 0.38 -5.01
CA LEU A 42 20.27 1.53 -4.29
C LEU A 42 19.29 2.33 -5.18
N GLN A 43 19.64 2.59 -6.45
CA GLN A 43 18.73 3.23 -7.39
C GLN A 43 17.49 2.36 -7.67
N GLN A 44 17.66 1.05 -7.76
CA GLN A 44 16.54 0.12 -7.87
C GLN A 44 15.65 0.15 -6.63
N LEU A 45 16.23 0.27 -5.43
CA LEU A 45 15.45 0.42 -4.19
C LEU A 45 14.59 1.69 -4.20
N ILE A 46 15.13 2.82 -4.65
CA ILE A 46 14.36 4.06 -4.84
C ILE A 46 13.18 3.81 -5.79
N GLY A 47 13.44 3.15 -6.92
CA GLY A 47 12.38 2.78 -7.89
C GLY A 47 11.30 1.87 -7.29
N VAL A 48 11.69 0.90 -6.46
CA VAL A 48 10.76 0.04 -5.72
C VAL A 48 9.92 0.88 -4.76
N GLN A 49 10.52 1.76 -3.97
CA GLN A 49 9.80 2.59 -3.00
C GLN A 49 8.81 3.53 -3.70
N ALA A 50 9.19 4.15 -4.80
CA ALA A 50 8.32 5.01 -5.61
C ALA A 50 7.14 4.22 -6.21
N ASN A 51 7.38 3.03 -6.78
CA ASN A 51 6.31 2.18 -7.28
C ASN A 51 5.38 1.72 -6.16
N MET A 52 5.92 1.29 -5.01
CA MET A 52 5.12 0.84 -3.87
C MET A 52 4.27 1.97 -3.29
N ALA A 53 4.72 3.24 -3.34
CA ALA A 53 3.86 4.37 -2.98
C ALA A 53 2.56 4.35 -3.81
N THR A 54 2.66 4.19 -5.13
CA THR A 54 1.47 4.14 -5.98
C THR A 54 0.58 2.91 -5.74
N ARG A 55 1.13 1.80 -5.22
CA ARG A 55 0.36 0.58 -4.88
C ARG A 55 -0.33 0.70 -3.52
N LEU A 56 0.42 1.17 -2.50
CA LEU A 56 -0.05 1.22 -1.11
C LEU A 56 -0.91 2.45 -0.80
N GLU A 57 -0.75 3.54 -1.55
CA GLU A 57 -1.47 4.81 -1.35
C GLU A 57 -2.44 5.13 -2.48
N GLY A 58 -2.31 4.46 -3.63
CA GLY A 58 -3.05 4.76 -4.85
C GLY A 58 -4.48 4.23 -4.84
N GLN A 59 -4.91 3.70 -6.00
CA GLN A 59 -6.29 3.25 -6.21
C GLN A 59 -6.76 2.22 -5.20
N LEU A 60 -5.88 1.29 -4.78
CA LEU A 60 -6.24 0.26 -3.81
C LEU A 60 -6.58 0.85 -2.44
N ALA A 61 -5.77 1.80 -1.95
CA ALA A 61 -6.03 2.48 -0.68
C ALA A 61 -7.27 3.37 -0.73
N ARG A 62 -7.53 4.01 -1.89
CA ARG A 62 -8.78 4.78 -2.10
C ARG A 62 -10.00 3.88 -2.01
N CYS A 63 -9.99 2.73 -2.70
CA CYS A 63 -11.08 1.76 -2.60
C CYS A 63 -11.22 1.20 -1.19
N ALA A 64 -10.12 0.86 -0.50
CA ALA A 64 -10.16 0.37 0.88
C ALA A 64 -10.87 1.36 1.82
N GLY A 65 -10.52 2.65 1.74
CA GLY A 65 -11.19 3.71 2.51
C GLY A 65 -12.67 3.89 2.13
N ILE A 66 -13.05 3.65 0.88
CA ILE A 66 -14.44 3.73 0.41
C ILE A 66 -15.23 2.47 0.80
N PHE A 67 -14.68 1.27 0.63
CA PHE A 67 -15.33 0.02 1.06
C PHE A 67 -15.66 0.03 2.54
N THR A 68 -14.79 0.60 3.36
CA THR A 68 -14.99 0.73 4.80
C THR A 68 -15.74 2.01 5.21
N GLN A 69 -16.19 2.80 4.25
CA GLN A 69 -16.94 4.06 4.46
C GLN A 69 -16.21 5.12 5.34
N GLN A 70 -14.87 5.07 5.38
CA GLN A 70 -14.09 6.23 5.83
C GLN A 70 -14.26 7.41 4.87
N LEU A 71 -14.39 7.09 3.60
CA LEU A 71 -14.54 7.98 2.47
C LEU A 71 -15.69 7.50 1.58
N ILE A 72 -16.17 8.35 0.70
CA ILE A 72 -17.13 7.99 -0.35
C ILE A 72 -16.59 8.46 -1.70
N GLY A 73 -16.61 7.56 -2.68
CA GLY A 73 -16.42 7.91 -4.07
C GLY A 73 -17.69 8.60 -4.59
N SER A 74 -17.61 9.89 -4.83
CA SER A 74 -18.77 10.71 -5.18
C SER A 74 -18.96 10.89 -6.67
N ASN A 75 -17.95 10.58 -7.47
CA ASN A 75 -17.98 10.79 -8.92
C ASN A 75 -17.04 9.83 -9.66
N ASN A 76 -17.20 9.75 -10.99
CA ASN A 76 -16.34 9.02 -11.92
C ASN A 76 -15.99 7.59 -11.46
N GLN A 77 -14.72 7.20 -11.62
CA GLN A 77 -14.20 5.87 -11.30
C GLN A 77 -14.35 5.52 -9.81
N GLN A 78 -14.19 6.49 -8.91
CA GLN A 78 -14.29 6.22 -7.47
C GLN A 78 -15.74 5.87 -7.07
N LEU A 79 -16.72 6.51 -7.70
CA LEU A 79 -18.13 6.16 -7.54
C LEU A 79 -18.40 4.75 -8.11
N GLN A 80 -18.01 4.49 -9.36
CA GLN A 80 -18.32 3.25 -10.04
C GLN A 80 -17.59 2.05 -9.41
N TRP A 81 -16.27 2.13 -9.28
CA TRP A 81 -15.48 0.98 -8.87
C TRP A 81 -15.57 0.68 -7.38
N CYS A 82 -15.50 1.73 -6.54
CA CYS A 82 -15.33 1.51 -5.11
C CYS A 82 -16.64 1.71 -4.33
N THR A 83 -17.49 2.71 -4.67
CA THR A 83 -18.78 2.91 -3.99
C THR A 83 -19.84 1.94 -4.51
N GLN A 84 -19.93 1.75 -5.84
CA GLN A 84 -20.95 0.91 -6.47
C GLN A 84 -20.50 -0.54 -6.72
N TYR A 85 -19.24 -0.87 -6.39
CA TYR A 85 -18.65 -2.21 -6.57
C TYR A 85 -18.58 -2.69 -8.04
N LEU A 86 -18.60 -1.78 -9.00
CA LEU A 86 -18.56 -2.07 -10.44
C LEU A 86 -17.11 -2.10 -10.96
N VAL A 87 -16.23 -2.82 -10.29
CA VAL A 87 -14.83 -2.95 -10.69
C VAL A 87 -14.63 -4.15 -11.63
N ALA A 88 -14.11 -3.88 -12.83
CA ALA A 88 -13.78 -4.91 -13.79
C ALA A 88 -12.27 -5.24 -13.80
N GLU A 89 -11.89 -6.36 -14.40
CA GLU A 89 -10.48 -6.80 -14.51
C GLU A 89 -9.58 -5.74 -15.16
N GLY A 90 -10.08 -5.03 -16.20
CA GLY A 90 -9.34 -3.96 -16.87
C GLY A 90 -9.02 -2.76 -15.98
N ASP A 91 -9.92 -2.47 -15.05
CA ASP A 91 -9.84 -1.28 -14.19
C ASP A 91 -8.68 -1.33 -13.20
N ILE A 92 -8.31 -2.55 -12.77
CA ILE A 92 -7.27 -2.78 -11.76
C ILE A 92 -6.03 -3.50 -12.29
N SER A 93 -5.95 -3.72 -13.61
CA SER A 93 -4.87 -4.46 -14.23
C SER A 93 -3.50 -3.87 -13.92
N GLY A 94 -3.33 -2.55 -14.09
CA GLY A 94 -2.10 -1.86 -13.73
C GLY A 94 -1.78 -1.88 -12.23
N GLN A 95 -2.79 -2.02 -11.37
CA GLN A 95 -2.56 -2.14 -9.93
C GLN A 95 -1.93 -3.50 -9.59
N MET A 96 -2.44 -4.58 -10.16
CA MET A 96 -1.89 -5.92 -9.97
C MET A 96 -0.49 -6.06 -10.57
N SER A 97 -0.30 -5.70 -11.84
CA SER A 97 0.99 -5.78 -12.53
C SER A 97 2.11 -5.07 -11.77
N GLY A 98 1.80 -3.93 -11.14
CA GLY A 98 2.77 -3.14 -10.39
C GLY A 98 3.38 -3.84 -9.19
N PHE A 99 2.75 -4.90 -8.66
CA PHE A 99 3.36 -5.74 -7.62
C PHE A 99 4.42 -6.70 -8.17
N TYR A 100 4.47 -6.94 -9.49
CA TYR A 100 5.39 -7.89 -10.10
C TYR A 100 6.48 -7.24 -10.95
N THR A 101 6.16 -6.18 -11.69
CA THR A 101 7.07 -5.53 -12.65
C THR A 101 8.11 -4.63 -11.98
N GLY A 102 8.92 -3.95 -12.73
CA GLY A 102 10.07 -3.09 -12.42
C GLY A 102 10.30 -2.61 -10.98
N GLY A 103 9.31 -1.97 -10.37
CA GLY A 103 9.37 -1.56 -8.97
C GLY A 103 8.65 -2.52 -8.00
N GLY A 104 8.26 -3.72 -8.45
CA GLY A 104 7.63 -4.76 -7.62
C GLY A 104 8.58 -5.92 -7.32
N LEU A 105 8.03 -7.13 -7.31
CA LEU A 105 8.74 -8.36 -6.95
C LEU A 105 9.99 -8.61 -7.81
N TYR A 106 9.94 -8.27 -9.11
CA TYR A 106 11.11 -8.37 -9.99
C TYR A 106 12.27 -7.49 -9.50
N GLY A 107 12.00 -6.22 -9.24
CA GLY A 107 13.01 -5.29 -8.71
C GLY A 107 13.54 -5.73 -7.35
N LEU A 108 12.66 -6.19 -6.45
CA LEU A 108 13.06 -6.67 -5.12
C LEU A 108 13.98 -7.89 -5.19
N ARG A 109 13.71 -8.87 -6.05
CA ARG A 109 14.57 -10.03 -6.23
C ARG A 109 15.91 -9.68 -6.87
N ASN A 110 15.96 -8.74 -7.79
CA ASN A 110 17.20 -8.21 -8.37
C ASN A 110 18.05 -7.51 -7.31
N ILE A 111 17.44 -6.67 -6.45
CA ILE A 111 18.13 -6.03 -5.33
C ILE A 111 18.70 -7.06 -4.38
N GLN A 112 17.93 -8.10 -4.01
CA GLN A 112 18.41 -9.17 -3.14
C GLN A 112 19.60 -9.91 -3.76
N ALA A 113 19.56 -10.25 -5.05
CA ALA A 113 20.66 -10.90 -5.75
C ALA A 113 21.93 -10.02 -5.76
N ALA A 114 21.78 -8.74 -6.05
CA ALA A 114 22.89 -7.76 -6.05
C ALA A 114 23.45 -7.56 -4.63
N ALA A 115 22.61 -7.50 -3.62
CA ALA A 115 23.03 -7.36 -2.22
C ALA A 115 23.80 -8.60 -1.73
N VAL A 116 23.36 -9.79 -2.11
CA VAL A 116 24.12 -11.04 -1.83
C VAL A 116 25.48 -11.00 -2.52
N ALA A 117 25.54 -10.60 -3.79
CA ALA A 117 26.81 -10.55 -4.54
C ALA A 117 27.81 -9.51 -3.98
N SER A 118 27.31 -8.40 -3.44
CA SER A 118 28.14 -7.34 -2.84
C SER A 118 28.42 -7.55 -1.34
N GLY A 119 27.70 -8.46 -0.67
CA GLY A 119 27.76 -8.64 0.78
C GLY A 119 27.01 -7.56 1.59
N ASP A 120 26.15 -6.75 0.93
CA ASP A 120 25.37 -5.69 1.60
C ASP A 120 24.18 -6.28 2.36
N GLN A 121 24.42 -6.63 3.63
CA GLN A 121 23.41 -7.21 4.50
C GLN A 121 22.26 -6.23 4.81
N PHE A 122 22.55 -4.94 4.92
CA PHE A 122 21.51 -3.95 5.19
C PHE A 122 20.50 -3.88 4.04
N LEU A 123 21.01 -3.74 2.81
CA LEU A 123 20.17 -3.69 1.61
C LEU A 123 19.38 -4.99 1.40
N LEU A 124 20.04 -6.15 1.66
CA LEU A 124 19.37 -7.45 1.59
C LEU A 124 18.20 -7.53 2.59
N GLY A 125 18.43 -7.12 3.84
CA GLY A 125 17.40 -7.15 4.87
C GLY A 125 16.20 -6.25 4.55
N ILE A 126 16.44 -5.03 4.07
CA ILE A 126 15.36 -4.11 3.66
C ILE A 126 14.57 -4.71 2.50
N ALA A 127 15.24 -5.25 1.48
CA ALA A 127 14.56 -5.83 0.32
C ALA A 127 13.69 -7.04 0.70
N LYS A 128 14.08 -7.83 1.71
CA LYS A 128 13.25 -8.89 2.27
C LYS A 128 12.00 -8.36 2.98
N VAL A 129 12.12 -7.30 3.77
CA VAL A 129 10.98 -6.66 4.44
C VAL A 129 10.00 -6.09 3.41
N TRP A 130 10.51 -5.42 2.36
CA TRP A 130 9.68 -4.93 1.27
C TRP A 130 8.95 -6.04 0.51
N GLU A 131 9.62 -7.19 0.26
CA GLU A 131 8.97 -8.34 -0.38
C GLU A 131 7.82 -8.87 0.50
N GLY A 132 8.04 -8.96 1.81
CA GLY A 132 7.00 -9.34 2.77
C GLY A 132 5.81 -8.39 2.76
N LEU A 133 6.04 -7.08 2.81
CA LEU A 133 4.98 -6.06 2.72
C LEU A 133 4.23 -6.12 1.39
N ALA A 134 4.95 -6.16 0.27
CA ALA A 134 4.36 -6.17 -1.06
C ALA A 134 3.47 -7.39 -1.28
N MET A 135 3.99 -8.60 -1.03
CA MET A 135 3.25 -9.83 -1.31
C MET A 135 2.17 -10.12 -0.28
N GLY A 136 2.37 -9.75 0.98
CA GLY A 136 1.33 -9.80 2.00
C GLY A 136 0.14 -8.89 1.68
N THR A 137 0.41 -7.69 1.19
CA THR A 137 -0.64 -6.77 0.71
C THR A 137 -1.30 -7.30 -0.56
N ALA A 138 -0.53 -7.76 -1.55
CA ALA A 138 -1.10 -8.29 -2.79
C ALA A 138 -2.05 -9.47 -2.53
N THR A 139 -1.64 -10.44 -1.71
CA THR A 139 -2.48 -11.59 -1.40
C THR A 139 -3.71 -11.21 -0.58
N SER A 140 -3.65 -10.16 0.26
CA SER A 140 -4.84 -9.67 0.98
C SER A 140 -5.91 -9.07 0.06
N VAL A 141 -5.49 -8.58 -1.12
CA VAL A 141 -6.37 -7.99 -2.13
C VAL A 141 -6.93 -9.05 -3.08
N TRP A 142 -6.09 -9.97 -3.57
CA TRP A 142 -6.43 -10.90 -4.66
C TRP A 142 -6.50 -12.38 -4.25
N GLY A 143 -6.12 -12.75 -3.06
CA GLY A 143 -6.06 -14.15 -2.61
C GLY A 143 -4.89 -14.91 -3.23
N ASP A 144 -5.15 -16.04 -3.87
CA ASP A 144 -4.13 -16.86 -4.54
C ASP A 144 -3.44 -16.08 -5.66
N LEU A 145 -2.11 -16.15 -5.73
CA LEU A 145 -1.29 -15.39 -6.67
C LEU A 145 -0.06 -16.19 -7.12
N PRO A 146 0.50 -15.93 -8.30
CA PRO A 146 1.84 -16.41 -8.63
C PRO A 146 2.87 -15.79 -7.68
N TYR A 147 3.63 -16.58 -6.94
CA TYR A 147 4.67 -16.08 -6.04
C TYR A 147 5.96 -16.92 -6.08
N SER A 148 5.88 -18.21 -5.81
CA SER A 148 7.07 -19.07 -5.77
C SER A 148 7.79 -19.15 -7.11
N GLU A 149 7.04 -19.23 -8.18
CA GLU A 149 7.55 -19.32 -9.57
C GLU A 149 7.58 -17.96 -10.28
N ALA A 150 6.97 -16.93 -9.70
CA ALA A 150 6.87 -15.61 -10.33
C ALA A 150 8.26 -14.97 -10.56
N VAL A 151 8.36 -14.17 -11.62
CA VAL A 151 9.56 -13.42 -12.04
C VAL A 151 10.82 -14.29 -12.23
N ASN A 152 10.61 -15.58 -12.45
CA ASN A 152 11.66 -16.50 -12.85
C ASN A 152 11.71 -16.59 -14.40
N PRO A 153 12.82 -16.15 -15.05
CA PRO A 153 12.88 -16.13 -16.51
C PRO A 153 12.81 -17.52 -17.18
N ALA A 154 13.02 -18.59 -16.42
CA ALA A 154 12.88 -19.96 -16.91
C ALA A 154 11.42 -20.47 -16.89
N ILE A 155 10.50 -19.74 -16.25
CA ILE A 155 9.09 -20.15 -16.10
C ILE A 155 8.20 -19.04 -16.70
N SER A 156 7.70 -19.28 -17.90
CA SER A 156 6.87 -18.31 -18.62
C SER A 156 5.42 -18.25 -18.11
N LEU A 157 4.94 -19.35 -17.52
CA LEU A 157 3.55 -19.49 -17.04
C LEU A 157 3.57 -19.96 -15.56
N PRO A 158 3.89 -19.06 -14.63
CA PRO A 158 3.96 -19.43 -13.23
C PRO A 158 2.60 -19.88 -12.70
N LYS A 159 2.58 -20.92 -11.87
CA LYS A 159 1.36 -21.39 -11.20
C LYS A 159 0.92 -20.41 -10.11
N LEU A 160 -0.34 -20.52 -9.72
CA LEU A 160 -0.86 -19.87 -8.52
C LEU A 160 -0.35 -20.62 -7.27
N ASP A 161 0.16 -19.87 -6.33
CA ASP A 161 0.33 -20.33 -4.96
C ASP A 161 -0.94 -20.00 -4.16
N SER A 162 -1.33 -20.87 -3.25
CA SER A 162 -2.48 -20.60 -2.38
C SER A 162 -2.20 -19.40 -1.45
N GLN A 163 -3.22 -18.65 -1.11
CA GLN A 163 -3.10 -17.53 -0.17
C GLN A 163 -2.46 -17.95 1.15
N GLU A 164 -2.80 -19.13 1.66
CA GLU A 164 -2.19 -19.72 2.86
C GLU A 164 -0.68 -19.87 2.70
N SER A 165 -0.22 -20.45 1.59
CA SER A 165 1.22 -20.64 1.33
C SER A 165 1.95 -19.33 1.11
N ILE A 166 1.28 -18.31 0.54
CA ILE A 166 1.85 -16.98 0.38
C ILE A 166 2.03 -16.32 1.75
N TYR A 167 1.04 -16.37 2.65
CA TYR A 167 1.21 -15.81 4.00
C TYR A 167 2.33 -16.53 4.78
N ALA A 168 2.45 -17.86 4.66
CA ALA A 168 3.57 -18.58 5.25
C ALA A 168 4.93 -18.10 4.70
N ALA A 169 5.03 -17.90 3.39
CA ALA A 169 6.23 -17.37 2.76
C ALA A 169 6.51 -15.91 3.14
N VAL A 170 5.48 -15.07 3.28
CA VAL A 170 5.58 -13.69 3.78
C VAL A 170 6.17 -13.66 5.19
N GLN A 171 5.65 -14.51 6.11
CA GLN A 171 6.22 -14.62 7.45
C GLN A 171 7.71 -15.01 7.39
N ALA A 172 8.07 -15.99 6.55
CA ALA A 172 9.47 -16.40 6.38
C ALA A 172 10.36 -15.27 5.82
N ARG A 173 9.87 -14.48 4.83
CA ARG A 173 10.61 -13.32 4.30
C ARG A 173 10.85 -12.25 5.35
N LEU A 174 9.87 -11.98 6.20
CA LEU A 174 10.00 -11.03 7.29
C LEU A 174 10.99 -11.53 8.36
N ASP A 175 10.97 -12.85 8.69
CA ASP A 175 11.94 -13.44 9.61
C ASP A 175 13.37 -13.37 9.06
N GLU A 176 13.57 -13.69 7.79
CA GLU A 176 14.87 -13.54 7.13
C GLU A 176 15.35 -12.07 7.18
N GLY A 177 14.48 -11.12 6.83
CA GLY A 177 14.79 -9.69 6.86
C GLY A 177 15.19 -9.22 8.27
N ILE A 178 14.45 -9.62 9.29
CA ILE A 178 14.74 -9.31 10.70
C ILE A 178 16.11 -9.87 11.11
N ALA A 179 16.36 -11.15 10.85
CA ALA A 179 17.61 -11.80 11.23
C ALA A 179 18.83 -11.15 10.56
N ILE A 180 18.72 -10.85 9.27
CA ILE A 180 19.78 -10.20 8.48
C ILE A 180 20.05 -8.78 9.03
N LEU A 181 18.99 -7.98 9.26
CA LEU A 181 19.11 -6.62 9.78
C LEU A 181 19.71 -6.58 11.20
N GLN A 182 19.31 -7.52 12.06
CA GLN A 182 19.88 -7.63 13.41
C GLN A 182 21.36 -8.01 13.42
N ALA A 183 21.81 -8.76 12.41
CA ALA A 183 23.21 -9.12 12.25
C ALA A 183 24.04 -8.05 11.51
N ALA A 184 23.40 -7.05 10.89
CA ALA A 184 24.09 -6.04 10.12
C ALA A 184 24.89 -5.09 11.02
N THR A 185 26.11 -4.77 10.59
CA THR A 185 26.96 -3.78 11.29
C THR A 185 26.45 -2.37 11.03
N ALA A 186 26.42 -1.57 12.09
CA ALA A 186 25.93 -0.20 12.04
C ALA A 186 26.98 0.77 12.52
N THR A 187 27.53 1.57 11.62
CA THR A 187 28.49 2.63 11.94
C THR A 187 28.07 3.94 11.28
N GLY A 188 28.31 5.06 11.95
CA GLY A 188 28.00 6.40 11.44
C GLY A 188 26.50 6.67 11.26
N ASN A 189 26.20 7.61 10.39
CA ASN A 189 24.84 7.99 10.00
C ASN A 189 24.52 7.43 8.61
N CYS A 190 23.24 7.23 8.33
CA CYS A 190 22.79 7.02 6.97
C CYS A 190 22.97 8.29 6.13
N VAL A 191 23.11 8.12 4.81
CA VAL A 191 23.16 9.25 3.88
C VAL A 191 21.74 9.53 3.39
N PRO A 192 21.23 10.75 3.64
CA PRO A 192 19.86 11.08 3.28
C PRO A 192 19.58 10.91 1.79
N LEU A 193 18.44 10.27 1.49
CA LEU A 193 17.92 10.05 0.12
C LEU A 193 18.82 9.19 -0.79
N GLU A 194 19.83 8.53 -0.25
CA GLU A 194 20.65 7.56 -0.96
C GLU A 194 20.16 6.13 -0.70
N GLY A 195 19.08 5.74 -1.35
CA GLY A 195 18.51 4.38 -1.29
C GLY A 195 17.32 4.24 -0.35
N ASP A 196 17.48 4.33 0.97
CA ASP A 196 16.35 4.27 1.90
C ASP A 196 15.66 5.61 2.08
N LEU A 197 14.49 5.76 1.46
CA LEU A 197 13.63 6.94 1.58
C LEU A 197 12.69 6.87 2.80
N ILE A 198 12.59 5.72 3.46
CA ILE A 198 11.65 5.51 4.57
C ILE A 198 12.22 6.04 5.88
N TYR A 199 13.36 5.52 6.30
CA TYR A 199 13.98 5.90 7.58
C TYR A 199 15.21 6.77 7.45
N CYS A 200 15.74 6.95 6.22
CA CYS A 200 16.85 7.81 5.91
C CYS A 200 16.49 8.98 4.96
N ALA A 201 15.29 9.53 5.07
CA ALA A 201 14.95 10.78 4.38
C ALA A 201 15.72 12.00 4.99
N THR A 202 16.15 11.85 6.23
CA THR A 202 17.07 12.76 6.94
C THR A 202 18.15 11.94 7.63
N ALA A 203 19.33 12.51 7.87
CA ALA A 203 20.42 11.80 8.51
C ALA A 203 20.02 11.32 9.92
N VAL A 204 20.10 10.02 10.14
CA VAL A 204 19.92 9.36 11.43
C VAL A 204 21.07 8.38 11.67
N PRO A 205 21.40 8.02 12.93
CA PRO A 205 22.35 6.93 13.18
C PRO A 205 21.93 5.65 12.47
N LYS A 206 22.87 4.99 11.82
CA LYS A 206 22.60 3.75 11.06
C LYS A 206 21.98 2.66 11.94
N ALA A 207 22.40 2.58 13.19
CA ALA A 207 21.79 1.68 14.18
C ALA A 207 20.29 1.97 14.41
N THR A 208 19.90 3.25 14.43
CA THR A 208 18.49 3.67 14.57
C THR A 208 17.69 3.30 13.32
N GLU A 209 18.22 3.51 12.13
CA GLU A 209 17.62 3.13 10.87
C GLU A 209 17.35 1.62 10.82
N ILE A 210 18.36 0.80 11.13
CA ILE A 210 18.23 -0.66 11.21
C ILE A 210 17.16 -1.07 12.22
N GLN A 211 17.19 -0.48 13.42
CA GLN A 211 16.23 -0.82 14.47
C GLN A 211 14.79 -0.51 14.05
N ARG A 212 14.56 0.61 13.36
CA ARG A 212 13.23 0.97 12.84
C ARG A 212 12.74 -0.01 11.79
N TRP A 213 13.61 -0.44 10.89
CA TRP A 213 13.28 -1.48 9.92
C TRP A 213 12.91 -2.82 10.57
N VAL A 214 13.67 -3.26 11.59
CA VAL A 214 13.38 -4.46 12.37
C VAL A 214 12.02 -4.36 13.05
N ARG A 215 11.72 -3.23 13.69
CA ARG A 215 10.42 -3.00 14.36
C ARG A 215 9.26 -2.94 13.37
N ALA A 216 9.42 -2.30 12.23
CA ALA A 216 8.42 -2.28 11.17
C ALA A 216 8.15 -3.70 10.66
N ALA A 217 9.18 -4.52 10.46
CA ALA A 217 9.03 -5.91 10.06
C ALA A 217 8.26 -6.74 11.09
N TYR A 218 8.49 -6.54 12.38
CA TYR A 218 7.72 -7.21 13.44
C TYR A 218 6.25 -6.74 13.48
N THR A 219 5.97 -5.46 13.26
CA THR A 219 4.58 -4.98 13.15
C THR A 219 3.88 -5.58 11.93
N LEU A 220 4.59 -5.70 10.79
CA LEU A 220 4.07 -6.38 9.60
C LEU A 220 3.79 -7.87 9.84
N LYS A 221 4.69 -8.57 10.57
CA LYS A 221 4.42 -9.95 10.98
C LYS A 221 3.14 -10.05 11.78
N ALA A 222 2.97 -9.17 12.75
CA ALA A 222 1.77 -9.12 13.59
C ALA A 222 0.50 -8.84 12.77
N ARG A 223 0.56 -7.87 11.83
CA ARG A 223 -0.53 -7.57 10.89
C ARG A 223 -0.94 -8.81 10.10
N PHE A 224 0.02 -9.50 9.48
CA PHE A 224 -0.30 -10.65 8.64
C PHE A 224 -0.70 -11.90 9.43
N HIS A 225 -0.35 -12.02 10.71
CA HIS A 225 -0.97 -13.00 11.59
C HIS A 225 -2.46 -12.69 11.84
N LEU A 226 -2.82 -11.43 12.05
CA LEU A 226 -4.23 -11.05 12.20
C LEU A 226 -5.08 -11.34 10.95
N HIS A 227 -4.48 -11.30 9.75
CA HIS A 227 -5.18 -11.68 8.53
C HIS A 227 -5.61 -13.15 8.48
N LEU A 228 -5.06 -14.00 9.33
CA LEU A 228 -5.31 -15.45 9.37
C LEU A 228 -6.26 -15.89 10.48
N VAL A 229 -6.71 -14.99 11.36
CA VAL A 229 -7.46 -15.35 12.57
C VAL A 229 -8.81 -16.02 12.29
N GLU A 230 -9.48 -15.68 11.18
CA GLU A 230 -10.74 -16.32 10.83
C GLU A 230 -10.57 -17.80 10.39
N ARG A 231 -9.38 -18.18 9.93
CA ARG A 231 -9.06 -19.55 9.55
C ARG A 231 -8.41 -20.34 10.67
N ASN A 232 -7.43 -19.75 11.33
CA ASN A 232 -6.57 -20.44 12.28
C ASN A 232 -6.93 -20.15 13.75
N GLY A 233 -7.86 -19.19 13.98
CA GLY A 233 -8.38 -18.92 15.32
C GLY A 233 -7.36 -18.27 16.28
N ASN A 234 -7.53 -18.55 17.56
CA ASN A 234 -6.79 -17.87 18.65
C ASN A 234 -5.27 -18.06 18.61
N ALA A 235 -4.76 -19.07 17.94
CA ALA A 235 -3.33 -19.26 17.78
C ALA A 235 -2.66 -18.09 17.06
N GLU A 236 -3.34 -17.51 16.07
CA GLU A 236 -2.82 -16.35 15.31
C GLU A 236 -2.81 -15.08 16.16
N TYR A 237 -3.76 -14.89 17.07
CA TYR A 237 -3.70 -13.77 18.02
C TYR A 237 -2.47 -13.85 18.94
N ALA A 238 -2.11 -15.05 19.39
CA ALA A 238 -0.90 -15.23 20.20
C ALA A 238 0.37 -14.91 19.42
N LEU A 239 0.45 -15.34 18.13
CA LEU A 239 1.57 -15.03 17.25
C LEU A 239 1.65 -13.54 16.92
N ALA A 240 0.49 -12.91 16.65
CA ALA A 240 0.41 -11.47 16.42
C ALA A 240 0.90 -10.68 17.64
N LEU A 241 0.49 -11.07 18.85
CA LEU A 241 0.94 -10.43 20.10
C LEU A 241 2.45 -10.57 20.29
N ALA A 242 2.99 -11.77 20.12
CA ALA A 242 4.42 -12.02 20.26
C ALA A 242 5.27 -11.20 19.27
N ALA A 243 4.78 -11.04 18.03
CA ALA A 243 5.43 -10.18 17.04
C ALA A 243 5.28 -8.69 17.41
N ALA A 244 4.07 -8.21 17.72
CA ALA A 244 3.81 -6.80 18.02
C ALA A 244 4.57 -6.27 19.24
N GLN A 245 4.87 -7.12 20.23
CA GLN A 245 5.73 -6.77 21.37
C GLN A 245 7.13 -6.32 20.97
N ASN A 246 7.62 -6.74 19.80
CA ASN A 246 8.89 -6.33 19.20
C ASN A 246 8.70 -5.26 18.09
N GLY A 247 7.47 -4.85 17.85
CA GLY A 247 7.09 -3.92 16.80
C GLY A 247 7.42 -2.45 17.09
N ILE A 248 6.82 -1.56 16.31
CA ILE A 248 7.03 -0.11 16.44
C ILE A 248 6.57 0.36 17.81
N SER A 249 7.53 0.84 18.61
CA SER A 249 7.32 1.24 20.01
C SER A 249 7.61 2.70 20.30
N GLU A 250 8.23 3.44 19.35
CA GLU A 250 8.48 4.87 19.48
C GLU A 250 7.17 5.65 19.37
N ALA A 251 6.65 6.13 20.51
CA ALA A 251 5.40 6.88 20.56
C ALA A 251 5.52 8.25 19.87
N PRO A 252 4.42 8.81 19.36
CA PRO A 252 4.39 10.17 18.84
C PRO A 252 4.67 11.19 19.94
N THR A 253 5.30 12.32 19.59
CA THR A 253 5.72 13.35 20.55
C THR A 253 4.67 14.41 20.80
N THR A 254 3.73 14.58 19.86
CA THR A 254 2.63 15.55 19.97
C THR A 254 1.31 14.91 19.54
N PRO A 255 0.17 15.45 19.99
CA PRO A 255 -1.14 14.99 19.49
C PRO A 255 -1.30 15.12 17.97
N ALA A 256 -0.73 16.17 17.37
CA ALA A 256 -0.74 16.34 15.92
C ALA A 256 0.04 15.23 15.21
N ASP A 257 1.19 14.80 15.75
CA ASP A 257 1.94 13.69 15.19
C ASP A 257 1.17 12.36 15.34
N ALA A 258 0.52 12.16 16.48
CA ALA A 258 -0.34 10.99 16.70
C ALA A 258 -1.49 10.91 15.70
N MET A 259 -2.20 12.03 15.47
CA MET A 259 -3.34 12.10 14.54
C MET A 259 -2.94 11.83 13.09
N HIS A 260 -1.69 12.11 12.72
CA HIS A 260 -1.21 12.00 11.35
C HIS A 260 -0.25 10.82 11.10
N GLY A 261 -0.06 9.93 12.08
CA GLY A 261 0.87 8.79 11.96
C GLY A 261 2.30 9.26 11.70
N ARG A 262 2.82 10.12 12.60
CA ARG A 262 4.16 10.72 12.51
C ARG A 262 5.03 10.39 13.71
N ALA A 263 4.80 9.25 14.36
CA ALA A 263 5.74 8.78 15.36
C ALA A 263 7.12 8.54 14.74
N PRO A 264 8.22 8.71 15.49
CA PRO A 264 9.56 8.60 14.92
C PRO A 264 9.86 7.26 14.25
N GLY A 265 9.26 6.17 14.75
CA GLY A 265 9.41 4.82 14.22
C GLY A 265 8.41 4.45 13.11
N ASP A 266 7.46 5.31 12.77
CA ASP A 266 6.44 5.00 11.77
C ASP A 266 7.07 4.83 10.38
N PHE A 267 6.67 3.75 9.71
CA PHE A 267 7.00 3.52 8.31
C PHE A 267 6.09 4.41 7.45
N ARG A 268 6.69 5.45 6.88
CA ARG A 268 5.98 6.45 6.08
C ARG A 268 6.64 6.60 4.72
N MET A 269 5.83 6.51 3.67
CA MET A 269 6.32 6.73 2.31
C MET A 269 6.89 8.14 2.17
N PHE A 270 8.02 8.25 1.47
CA PHE A 270 8.62 9.53 1.17
C PHE A 270 7.88 10.21 0.01
N HIS A 271 7.68 11.52 0.16
CA HIS A 271 7.15 12.36 -0.90
C HIS A 271 7.90 13.69 -0.94
N GLY A 272 8.22 14.13 -2.15
CA GLY A 272 8.80 15.43 -2.44
C GLY A 272 7.74 16.49 -2.72
N SER A 273 8.15 17.57 -3.32
CA SER A 273 7.27 18.73 -3.60
C SER A 273 6.96 18.93 -5.09
N VAL A 274 7.48 18.06 -5.96
CA VAL A 274 7.33 18.21 -7.40
C VAL A 274 6.10 17.46 -7.87
N GLN A 275 5.08 18.23 -8.27
CA GLN A 275 3.84 17.69 -8.81
C GLN A 275 4.12 16.78 -10.02
N ASP A 276 3.32 15.73 -10.17
CA ASP A 276 3.40 14.72 -11.23
C ASP A 276 4.71 13.92 -11.25
N PHE A 277 5.55 14.05 -10.20
CA PHE A 277 6.84 13.36 -10.13
C PHE A 277 7.08 12.61 -8.80
N ASP A 278 7.11 13.31 -7.67
CA ASP A 278 7.42 12.73 -6.36
C ASP A 278 6.43 13.12 -5.26
N ALA A 279 5.40 13.88 -5.60
CA ALA A 279 4.41 14.34 -4.65
C ALA A 279 3.52 13.20 -4.12
N ASN A 280 2.88 13.46 -2.98
CA ASN A 280 1.98 12.51 -2.34
C ASN A 280 0.83 12.10 -3.28
N VAL A 281 0.64 10.81 -3.45
CA VAL A 281 -0.33 10.21 -4.41
C VAL A 281 -1.78 10.58 -4.10
N TRP A 282 -2.15 10.75 -2.82
CA TRP A 282 -3.45 11.25 -2.44
C TRP A 282 -3.63 12.74 -2.74
N ALA A 283 -2.59 13.54 -2.44
CA ALA A 283 -2.63 14.98 -2.67
C ALA A 283 -2.80 15.32 -4.15
N GLU A 284 -2.03 14.67 -5.03
CA GLU A 284 -2.15 14.83 -6.48
C GLU A 284 -3.51 14.41 -7.00
N PHE A 285 -3.99 13.22 -6.60
CA PHE A 285 -5.30 12.75 -7.02
C PHE A 285 -6.42 13.71 -6.59
N LEU A 286 -6.41 14.15 -5.33
CA LEU A 286 -7.43 15.03 -4.78
C LEU A 286 -7.32 16.49 -5.28
N LEU A 287 -6.15 16.91 -5.78
CA LEU A 287 -5.97 18.19 -6.46
C LEU A 287 -6.59 18.14 -7.85
N ALA A 288 -6.30 17.10 -8.61
CA ALA A 288 -6.77 16.94 -9.98
C ALA A 288 -8.26 16.55 -10.07
N ARG A 289 -8.76 15.82 -9.06
CA ARG A 289 -10.11 15.24 -9.04
C ARG A 289 -10.77 15.39 -7.68
N GLN A 290 -12.01 15.88 -7.67
CA GLN A 290 -12.83 15.97 -6.47
C GLN A 290 -13.81 14.80 -6.37
N ASP A 291 -13.32 13.60 -6.64
CA ASP A 291 -14.13 12.39 -6.76
C ASP A 291 -14.33 11.66 -5.42
N ILE A 292 -13.68 12.12 -4.36
CA ILE A 292 -13.71 11.50 -3.03
C ILE A 292 -14.05 12.55 -1.97
N VAL A 293 -15.00 12.21 -1.12
CA VAL A 293 -15.46 13.06 0.00
C VAL A 293 -15.47 12.25 1.30
N ALA A 294 -15.64 12.92 2.43
CA ALA A 294 -15.77 12.30 3.74
C ALA A 294 -16.94 11.32 3.79
N GLY A 295 -16.70 10.12 4.33
CA GLY A 295 -17.74 9.12 4.57
C GLY A 295 -18.53 9.42 5.86
N ASN A 296 -19.84 9.31 5.79
CA ASN A 296 -20.71 9.61 6.93
C ASN A 296 -20.44 8.68 8.11
N THR A 297 -20.10 7.41 7.88
CA THR A 297 -19.77 6.44 8.92
C THR A 297 -18.63 6.94 9.81
N LEU A 298 -17.49 7.33 9.23
CA LEU A 298 -16.36 7.85 10.01
C LEU A 298 -16.67 9.20 10.65
N VAL A 299 -17.33 10.11 9.90
CA VAL A 299 -17.72 11.44 10.43
C VAL A 299 -18.62 11.31 11.65
N GLN A 300 -19.62 10.43 11.63
CA GLN A 300 -20.52 10.21 12.77
C GLN A 300 -19.78 9.61 13.98
N ILE A 301 -18.91 8.62 13.75
CA ILE A 301 -18.09 8.03 14.83
C ILE A 301 -17.25 9.12 15.50
N LEU A 302 -16.54 9.94 14.73
CA LEU A 302 -15.66 10.98 15.26
C LEU A 302 -16.45 12.10 15.95
N THR A 303 -17.59 12.52 15.36
CA THR A 303 -18.45 13.55 15.92
C THR A 303 -19.08 13.13 17.25
N THR A 304 -19.63 11.92 17.32
CA THR A 304 -20.26 11.40 18.53
C THR A 304 -19.26 11.27 19.70
N ARG A 305 -18.01 11.01 19.38
CA ARG A 305 -16.91 10.86 20.37
C ARG A 305 -16.27 12.19 20.75
N ASN A 306 -16.62 13.30 20.09
CA ASN A 306 -15.88 14.57 20.14
C ASN A 306 -14.39 14.38 19.85
N ASP A 307 -14.06 13.57 18.85
CA ASP A 307 -12.71 13.13 18.57
C ASP A 307 -11.95 14.20 17.75
N PRO A 308 -10.79 14.68 18.21
CA PRO A 308 -10.05 15.73 17.53
C PRO A 308 -9.55 15.33 16.14
N ARG A 309 -9.50 14.03 15.84
CA ARG A 309 -9.15 13.52 14.50
C ARG A 309 -10.18 13.92 13.43
N LEU A 310 -11.39 14.35 13.81
CA LEU A 310 -12.38 14.85 12.87
C LEU A 310 -11.82 16.00 12.01
N LEU A 311 -11.24 17.02 12.64
CA LEU A 311 -10.62 18.15 11.94
C LEU A 311 -9.20 17.87 11.43
N ALA A 312 -8.52 16.87 11.99
CA ALA A 312 -7.25 16.43 11.45
C ALA A 312 -7.41 15.65 10.12
N TYR A 313 -8.55 15.00 9.92
CA TYR A 313 -8.82 14.18 8.74
C TYR A 313 -9.60 14.92 7.65
N PHE A 314 -10.49 15.82 8.04
CA PHE A 314 -11.39 16.51 7.12
C PHE A 314 -11.41 18.03 7.36
N ASP A 315 -11.61 18.78 6.29
CA ASP A 315 -11.86 20.20 6.40
C ASP A 315 -13.33 20.47 6.80
N ALA A 316 -13.52 21.45 7.67
CA ALA A 316 -14.84 21.98 7.93
C ALA A 316 -15.34 22.80 6.73
N ASN A 317 -16.65 22.78 6.49
CA ASN A 317 -17.31 23.62 5.51
C ASN A 317 -17.34 25.11 5.96
N ALA A 318 -17.92 25.97 5.13
CA ALA A 318 -18.03 27.41 5.43
C ALA A 318 -18.84 27.72 6.71
N GLN A 319 -19.62 26.77 7.21
CA GLN A 319 -20.39 26.87 8.46
C GLN A 319 -19.64 26.29 9.67
N GLY A 320 -18.37 25.88 9.50
CA GLY A 320 -17.57 25.29 10.55
C GLY A 320 -17.90 23.83 10.86
N GLN A 321 -18.67 23.14 10.00
CA GLN A 321 -19.10 21.76 10.19
C GLN A 321 -18.33 20.81 9.31
N VAL A 322 -18.01 19.62 9.84
CA VAL A 322 -17.56 18.48 9.02
C VAL A 322 -18.77 17.63 8.69
N VAL A 323 -18.96 17.41 7.39
CA VAL A 323 -20.16 16.78 6.85
C VAL A 323 -19.75 15.57 6.00
N GLY A 324 -20.25 14.39 6.36
CA GLY A 324 -20.06 13.14 5.62
C GLY A 324 -21.14 12.93 4.55
N SER A 325 -20.79 12.17 3.52
CA SER A 325 -21.72 11.69 2.49
C SER A 325 -22.13 10.25 2.79
N ASP A 326 -23.36 9.92 2.45
CA ASP A 326 -23.87 8.54 2.56
C ASP A 326 -23.65 7.78 1.25
N GLN A 327 -23.27 6.53 1.35
CA GLN A 327 -22.95 5.67 0.20
C GLN A 327 -24.12 5.49 -0.77
N ASN A 328 -25.34 5.36 -0.25
CA ASN A 328 -26.55 5.18 -1.04
C ASN A 328 -27.22 6.49 -1.47
N ASN A 329 -26.73 7.62 -0.95
CA ASN A 329 -27.29 8.94 -1.19
C ASN A 329 -26.19 9.98 -1.51
N VAL A 330 -25.23 9.63 -2.33
CA VAL A 330 -24.06 10.47 -2.64
C VAL A 330 -24.45 11.86 -3.16
N ALA A 331 -25.54 11.95 -3.91
CA ALA A 331 -26.07 13.23 -4.44
C ALA A 331 -26.98 13.97 -3.46
N VAL A 332 -27.38 13.35 -2.34
CA VAL A 332 -28.27 13.94 -1.35
C VAL A 332 -27.44 14.70 -0.32
N ARG A 333 -27.90 15.91 0.01
CA ARG A 333 -27.29 16.69 1.07
C ARG A 333 -27.32 15.93 2.39
N PRO A 334 -26.22 15.93 3.14
CA PRO A 334 -26.20 15.31 4.47
C PRO A 334 -27.28 15.91 5.37
N THR A 335 -27.90 15.07 6.20
CA THR A 335 -28.93 15.47 7.15
C THR A 335 -28.40 16.49 8.16
N GLY A 336 -29.12 17.57 8.39
CA GLY A 336 -28.74 18.58 9.39
C GLY A 336 -27.89 19.75 8.88
N CYS A 337 -27.65 19.81 7.57
CA CYS A 337 -26.86 20.87 6.96
C CYS A 337 -27.72 21.85 6.17
N ALA A 338 -27.62 23.15 6.48
CA ALA A 338 -28.31 24.21 5.73
C ALA A 338 -27.69 24.37 4.31
N ALA A 339 -28.55 24.78 3.33
CA ALA A 339 -28.07 24.98 1.96
C ALA A 339 -27.22 26.26 1.81
N PRO A 340 -26.14 26.26 0.98
CA PRO A 340 -25.58 25.14 0.24
C PRO A 340 -24.62 24.35 1.12
N CYS A 341 -24.84 23.01 1.26
CA CYS A 341 -24.01 22.12 2.00
C CYS A 341 -23.34 21.11 1.08
N ALA A 342 -22.02 21.12 1.03
CA ALA A 342 -21.23 20.10 0.36
C ALA A 342 -20.61 19.17 1.40
N PRO A 343 -20.42 17.87 1.07
CA PRO A 343 -19.62 16.97 1.89
C PRO A 343 -18.20 17.52 2.09
N SER A 344 -17.63 17.27 3.26
CA SER A 344 -16.27 17.67 3.58
C SER A 344 -15.26 16.89 2.75
N VAL A 345 -14.11 17.49 2.52
CA VAL A 345 -12.98 16.87 1.81
C VAL A 345 -11.88 16.51 2.80
N VAL A 346 -10.95 15.64 2.37
CA VAL A 346 -9.76 15.31 3.15
C VAL A 346 -8.98 16.60 3.45
N ASN A 347 -8.48 16.71 4.69
CA ASN A 347 -7.82 17.91 5.22
C ASN A 347 -6.74 18.45 4.27
N THR A 348 -6.92 19.70 3.84
CA THR A 348 -6.08 20.38 2.84
C THR A 348 -4.79 20.93 3.43
N THR A 349 -4.73 21.18 4.74
CA THR A 349 -3.58 21.83 5.37
C THR A 349 -2.45 20.86 5.71
N VAL A 350 -2.75 19.57 5.86
CA VAL A 350 -1.76 18.53 6.20
C VAL A 350 -1.82 17.36 5.22
N ARG A 351 -2.94 16.62 5.16
CA ARG A 351 -3.03 15.34 4.45
C ARG A 351 -3.06 15.47 2.92
N ARG A 352 -3.42 16.63 2.41
CA ARG A 352 -3.37 16.96 0.97
C ARG A 352 -2.16 17.81 0.59
N GLN A 353 -1.12 17.84 1.42
CA GLN A 353 0.14 18.48 1.04
C GLN A 353 0.99 17.50 0.23
N PHE A 354 1.65 17.98 -0.81
CA PHE A 354 2.51 17.17 -1.68
C PHE A 354 3.61 16.43 -0.88
N THR A 355 4.15 17.08 0.12
CA THR A 355 5.21 16.53 0.99
C THR A 355 4.68 15.71 2.17
N PHE A 356 3.36 15.45 2.24
CA PHE A 356 2.82 14.62 3.32
C PHE A 356 3.28 13.17 3.14
N ARG A 357 4.07 12.70 4.09
CA ARG A 357 4.57 11.32 4.11
C ARG A 357 3.47 10.40 4.62
N GLN A 358 2.90 9.61 3.71
CA GLN A 358 1.78 8.73 4.01
C GLN A 358 2.20 7.61 4.96
N PRO A 359 1.53 7.44 6.12
CA PRO A 359 1.81 6.35 7.05
C PRO A 359 1.28 5.02 6.51
N ILE A 360 2.13 3.99 6.49
CA ILE A 360 1.81 2.64 6.01
C ILE A 360 1.80 1.63 7.16
N VAL A 361 2.80 1.68 8.06
CA VAL A 361 2.86 0.86 9.27
C VAL A 361 3.19 1.77 10.44
N THR A 362 2.34 1.79 11.46
CA THR A 362 2.44 2.84 12.49
C THR A 362 2.53 2.28 13.91
N TRP A 363 3.02 3.13 14.81
CA TRP A 363 2.96 2.87 16.24
C TRP A 363 1.51 2.66 16.73
N ALA A 364 0.56 3.49 16.25
CA ALA A 364 -0.84 3.36 16.63
C ALA A 364 -1.42 2.00 16.22
N GLU A 365 -1.13 1.56 14.99
CA GLU A 365 -1.50 0.23 14.52
C GLU A 365 -0.89 -0.86 15.40
N ASN A 366 0.41 -0.79 15.72
CA ASN A 366 1.09 -1.78 16.55
C ASN A 366 0.47 -1.87 17.95
N GLN A 367 0.14 -0.73 18.56
CA GLN A 367 -0.59 -0.71 19.85
C GLN A 367 -1.97 -1.39 19.73
N LEU A 368 -2.70 -1.13 18.65
CA LEU A 368 -4.04 -1.66 18.46
C LEU A 368 -4.04 -3.14 18.04
N ILE A 369 -2.98 -3.63 17.40
CA ILE A 369 -2.74 -5.07 17.23
C ILE A 369 -2.53 -5.74 18.60
N MET A 370 -1.72 -5.15 19.48
CA MET A 370 -1.54 -5.67 20.83
C MET A 370 -2.85 -5.64 21.65
N ALA A 371 -3.62 -4.56 21.53
CA ALA A 371 -4.93 -4.45 22.18
C ALA A 371 -5.89 -5.57 21.73
N GLU A 372 -6.00 -5.75 20.42
CA GLU A 372 -6.85 -6.77 19.82
C GLU A 372 -6.43 -8.17 20.25
N ALA A 373 -5.16 -8.50 20.10
CA ALA A 373 -4.65 -9.82 20.43
C ALA A 373 -4.81 -10.14 21.95
N LYS A 374 -4.54 -9.17 22.82
CA LYS A 374 -4.76 -9.33 24.27
C LYS A 374 -6.23 -9.54 24.61
N TYR A 375 -7.12 -8.73 24.00
CA TYR A 375 -8.56 -8.87 24.22
C TYR A 375 -9.04 -10.28 23.82
N MET A 376 -8.66 -10.74 22.64
CA MET A 376 -9.07 -12.04 22.09
C MET A 376 -8.44 -13.24 22.82
N THR A 377 -7.32 -13.05 23.50
CA THR A 377 -6.69 -14.07 24.35
C THR A 377 -7.10 -13.97 25.83
N GLY A 378 -8.08 -13.11 26.17
CA GLY A 378 -8.68 -13.01 27.50
C GLY A 378 -8.03 -11.99 28.45
N ASP A 379 -7.02 -11.23 28.01
CA ASP A 379 -6.39 -10.14 28.78
C ASP A 379 -7.04 -8.79 28.44
N SER A 380 -8.30 -8.61 28.81
CA SER A 380 -9.01 -7.34 28.57
C SER A 380 -8.36 -6.15 29.27
N ALA A 381 -7.79 -6.35 30.47
CA ALA A 381 -7.10 -5.30 31.21
C ALA A 381 -5.83 -4.83 30.47
N GLY A 382 -5.08 -5.76 29.89
CA GLY A 382 -3.94 -5.44 29.02
C GLY A 382 -4.35 -4.77 27.71
N ALA A 383 -5.52 -5.12 27.17
CA ALA A 383 -6.04 -4.46 25.97
C ALA A 383 -6.33 -2.96 26.21
N VAL A 384 -6.92 -2.61 27.37
CA VAL A 384 -7.18 -1.22 27.78
C VAL A 384 -5.93 -0.37 27.72
N VAL A 385 -4.80 -0.87 28.22
CA VAL A 385 -3.53 -0.11 28.24
C VAL A 385 -3.14 0.36 26.85
N HIS A 386 -3.28 -0.48 25.84
CA HIS A 386 -2.88 -0.17 24.48
C HIS A 386 -3.89 0.74 23.77
N VAL A 387 -5.19 0.54 23.96
CA VAL A 387 -6.22 1.44 23.44
C VAL A 387 -6.06 2.84 24.03
N ASP A 388 -5.92 2.92 25.35
CA ASP A 388 -5.78 4.19 26.06
C ASP A 388 -4.48 4.92 25.71
N ALA A 389 -3.40 4.20 25.39
CA ALA A 389 -2.17 4.78 24.88
C ALA A 389 -2.42 5.53 23.56
N VAL A 390 -3.14 4.92 22.61
CA VAL A 390 -3.47 5.57 21.32
C VAL A 390 -4.41 6.76 21.52
N ARG A 391 -5.44 6.59 22.34
CA ARG A 391 -6.42 7.64 22.64
C ARG A 391 -5.77 8.86 23.29
N THR A 392 -4.99 8.65 24.34
CA THR A 392 -4.32 9.74 25.05
C THR A 392 -3.28 10.45 24.17
N ALA A 393 -2.61 9.72 23.29
CA ALA A 393 -1.68 10.31 22.33
C ALA A 393 -2.35 11.31 21.38
N VAL A 394 -3.60 11.07 20.98
CA VAL A 394 -4.37 12.02 20.13
C VAL A 394 -5.16 13.06 20.95
N GLY A 395 -5.03 13.09 22.28
CA GLY A 395 -5.73 14.02 23.16
C GLY A 395 -7.14 13.57 23.57
N MET A 396 -7.49 12.30 23.38
CA MET A 396 -8.74 11.74 23.84
C MET A 396 -8.62 11.19 25.28
N PRO A 397 -9.69 11.23 26.09
CA PRO A 397 -9.67 10.61 27.41
C PRO A 397 -9.52 9.09 27.31
N ALA A 398 -8.87 8.50 28.32
CA ALA A 398 -8.83 7.06 28.50
C ALA A 398 -10.24 6.49 28.74
N LEU A 399 -10.46 5.25 28.30
CA LEU A 399 -11.76 4.56 28.48
C LEU A 399 -11.84 3.81 29.81
N GLY A 400 -10.70 3.30 30.31
CA GLY A 400 -10.62 2.51 31.55
C GLY A 400 -11.13 1.08 31.40
N ASN A 401 -12.00 0.81 30.45
CA ASN A 401 -12.40 -0.53 29.99
C ASN A 401 -12.70 -0.49 28.50
N VAL A 402 -12.65 -1.62 27.84
CA VAL A 402 -12.91 -1.72 26.39
C VAL A 402 -13.69 -2.98 26.06
N SER A 403 -14.58 -2.88 25.08
CA SER A 403 -15.14 -3.99 24.33
C SER A 403 -14.28 -4.28 23.09
N PHE A 404 -14.51 -5.41 22.42
CA PHE A 404 -13.88 -5.68 21.13
C PHE A 404 -14.25 -4.62 20.09
N ASN A 405 -15.49 -4.15 20.12
CA ASN A 405 -15.94 -3.06 19.23
C ASN A 405 -15.18 -1.75 19.49
N ASP A 406 -14.84 -1.43 20.75
CA ASP A 406 -14.04 -0.23 21.06
C ASP A 406 -12.63 -0.35 20.50
N VAL A 407 -11.98 -1.52 20.64
CA VAL A 407 -10.65 -1.80 20.08
C VAL A 407 -10.65 -1.61 18.57
N MET A 408 -11.59 -2.27 17.89
CA MET A 408 -11.64 -2.25 16.42
C MET A 408 -12.09 -0.90 15.86
N THR A 409 -12.98 -0.19 16.55
CA THR A 409 -13.36 1.18 16.18
C THR A 409 -12.17 2.13 16.31
N GLU A 410 -11.36 2.00 17.37
CA GLU A 410 -10.14 2.81 17.51
C GLU A 410 -9.15 2.51 16.40
N LYS A 411 -8.98 1.23 16.03
CA LYS A 411 -8.11 0.80 14.93
C LYS A 411 -8.61 1.30 13.57
N TYR A 412 -9.92 1.20 13.31
CA TYR A 412 -10.55 1.74 12.11
C TYR A 412 -10.27 3.25 11.94
N ILE A 413 -10.36 4.04 13.03
CA ILE A 413 -10.06 5.47 12.98
C ILE A 413 -8.56 5.70 12.73
N ALA A 414 -7.68 4.98 13.42
CA ALA A 414 -6.23 5.15 13.30
C ALA A 414 -5.71 4.80 11.89
N MET A 415 -6.38 3.85 11.20
CA MET A 415 -6.03 3.37 9.85
C MET A 415 -6.64 4.23 8.73
N PHE A 416 -6.91 5.52 8.96
CA PHE A 416 -7.43 6.44 7.94
C PHE A 416 -6.48 6.60 6.75
N GLN A 417 -7.00 6.41 5.52
CA GLN A 417 -6.24 6.41 4.26
C GLN A 417 -5.21 5.27 4.14
N ASN A 418 -5.33 4.21 4.90
CA ASN A 418 -4.45 3.04 4.85
C ASN A 418 -5.18 1.86 4.18
N ILE A 419 -4.51 1.16 3.27
CA ILE A 419 -5.09 0.02 2.55
C ILE A 419 -5.53 -1.11 3.49
N ASP A 420 -4.83 -1.28 4.61
CA ASP A 420 -5.06 -2.40 5.53
C ASP A 420 -6.34 -2.26 6.37
N VAL A 421 -6.94 -1.06 6.41
CA VAL A 421 -8.27 -0.87 7.04
C VAL A 421 -9.33 -1.81 6.44
N TRP A 422 -9.20 -2.15 5.16
CA TRP A 422 -10.10 -3.08 4.50
C TRP A 422 -9.89 -4.53 4.97
N SER A 423 -8.65 -4.95 5.20
CA SER A 423 -8.35 -6.27 5.77
C SER A 423 -8.91 -6.43 7.19
N ASP A 424 -8.77 -5.40 8.03
CA ASP A 424 -9.37 -5.39 9.36
C ASP A 424 -10.90 -5.44 9.30
N PHE A 425 -11.51 -4.64 8.41
CA PHE A 425 -12.96 -4.65 8.22
C PHE A 425 -13.46 -6.03 7.76
N LYS A 426 -12.84 -6.63 6.75
CA LYS A 426 -13.25 -7.91 6.19
C LYS A 426 -13.37 -9.03 7.21
N ARG A 427 -12.48 -9.06 8.21
CA ARG A 427 -12.42 -10.09 9.24
C ARG A 427 -13.20 -9.76 10.52
N THR A 428 -13.70 -8.53 10.70
CA THR A 428 -14.37 -8.12 11.95
C THR A 428 -15.74 -7.51 11.74
N CYS A 429 -16.06 -7.08 10.53
CA CYS A 429 -17.25 -6.29 10.19
C CYS A 429 -17.42 -5.01 11.05
N ILE A 430 -16.31 -4.44 11.54
CA ILE A 430 -16.33 -3.23 12.37
C ILE A 430 -15.60 -2.08 11.65
N PRO A 431 -16.26 -0.92 11.57
CA PRO A 431 -17.62 -0.62 12.02
C PRO A 431 -18.69 -1.27 11.14
N ALA A 432 -19.89 -1.44 11.67
CA ALA A 432 -21.02 -1.89 10.85
C ALA A 432 -21.28 -0.85 9.75
N VAL A 433 -21.26 -1.30 8.50
CA VAL A 433 -21.53 -0.46 7.32
C VAL A 433 -22.73 -1.00 6.53
N THR A 434 -23.36 -0.15 5.76
CA THR A 434 -24.43 -0.56 4.84
C THR A 434 -23.83 -0.72 3.44
N PRO A 435 -23.85 -1.90 2.81
CA PRO A 435 -23.40 -2.07 1.44
C PRO A 435 -24.17 -1.20 0.44
N PHE A 436 -23.57 -0.92 -0.72
CA PHE A 436 -24.23 -0.11 -1.75
C PHE A 436 -25.44 -0.83 -2.36
N GLY A 437 -26.54 -0.10 -2.49
CA GLY A 437 -27.75 -0.56 -3.19
C GLY A 437 -28.36 -1.81 -2.56
N THR A 438 -28.43 -2.87 -3.34
CA THR A 438 -28.96 -4.18 -2.92
C THR A 438 -27.87 -5.23 -2.72
N ALA A 439 -26.59 -4.83 -2.69
CA ALA A 439 -25.50 -5.76 -2.41
C ALA A 439 -25.66 -6.36 -1.02
N ALA A 440 -25.44 -7.68 -0.91
CA ALA A 440 -25.60 -8.39 0.36
C ALA A 440 -24.43 -8.10 1.32
N GLU A 441 -23.27 -7.72 0.78
CA GLU A 441 -22.03 -7.48 1.53
C GLU A 441 -21.10 -6.53 0.78
N VAL A 442 -20.12 -5.98 1.47
CA VAL A 442 -19.01 -5.22 0.87
C VAL A 442 -18.05 -6.18 0.16
N LEU A 443 -17.41 -5.73 -0.92
CA LEU A 443 -16.41 -6.54 -1.62
C LEU A 443 -15.30 -7.02 -0.67
N GLY A 444 -15.08 -8.33 -0.62
CA GLY A 444 -13.99 -8.93 0.15
C GLY A 444 -12.71 -9.16 -0.66
N ARG A 445 -12.77 -8.99 -2.00
CA ARG A 445 -11.67 -9.25 -2.92
C ARG A 445 -11.82 -8.43 -4.19
N LEU A 446 -10.71 -8.13 -4.89
CA LEU A 446 -10.75 -7.59 -6.24
C LEU A 446 -10.54 -8.70 -7.29
N PRO A 447 -11.07 -8.53 -8.53
CA PRO A 447 -10.80 -9.44 -9.63
C PRO A 447 -9.32 -9.39 -10.01
N TYR A 448 -8.81 -10.45 -10.64
CA TYR A 448 -7.46 -10.41 -11.22
C TYR A 448 -7.38 -9.40 -12.37
N GLY A 449 -6.20 -8.81 -12.58
CA GLY A 449 -5.97 -7.90 -13.68
C GLY A 449 -6.07 -8.60 -15.05
N SER A 450 -6.73 -7.96 -16.01
CA SER A 450 -6.94 -8.54 -17.35
C SER A 450 -5.62 -8.81 -18.09
N ALA A 451 -4.60 -7.95 -17.94
CA ALA A 451 -3.29 -8.16 -18.55
C ALA A 451 -2.59 -9.40 -18.00
N GLU A 452 -2.62 -9.59 -16.68
CA GLU A 452 -2.04 -10.76 -16.02
C GLU A 452 -2.75 -12.04 -16.43
N ARG A 453 -4.08 -12.03 -16.44
CA ARG A 453 -4.87 -13.19 -16.83
C ARG A 453 -4.69 -13.56 -18.31
N THR A 454 -4.53 -12.57 -19.19
CA THR A 454 -4.26 -12.81 -20.61
C THR A 454 -2.85 -13.37 -20.83
N ALA A 455 -1.87 -12.92 -20.05
CA ALA A 455 -0.50 -13.39 -20.12
C ALA A 455 -0.29 -14.77 -19.47
N ASN A 456 -1.06 -15.10 -18.43
CA ASN A 456 -0.93 -16.35 -17.68
C ASN A 456 -2.30 -17.08 -17.55
N PRO A 457 -2.52 -18.12 -18.35
CA PRO A 457 -3.77 -18.89 -18.33
C PRO A 457 -4.00 -19.71 -17.05
N ASN A 458 -3.01 -19.80 -16.15
CA ASN A 458 -3.20 -20.40 -14.81
C ASN A 458 -4.09 -19.52 -13.91
N LEU A 459 -4.24 -18.22 -14.22
CA LEU A 459 -5.21 -17.36 -13.55
C LEU A 459 -6.63 -17.70 -14.02
N PRO A 460 -7.61 -17.90 -13.10
CA PRO A 460 -8.96 -18.30 -13.46
C PRO A 460 -9.63 -17.28 -14.41
N LEU A 461 -10.46 -17.79 -15.31
CA LEU A 461 -11.32 -16.94 -16.14
C LEU A 461 -12.41 -16.27 -15.29
N PRO A 462 -12.96 -15.12 -15.73
CA PRO A 462 -14.06 -14.46 -15.02
C PRO A 462 -15.26 -15.36 -14.74
N SER A 463 -15.57 -16.30 -15.65
CA SER A 463 -16.63 -17.30 -15.47
C SER A 463 -16.36 -18.32 -14.38
N ALA A 464 -15.12 -18.48 -13.93
CA ALA A 464 -14.74 -19.34 -12.82
C ALA A 464 -14.88 -18.66 -11.46
N TYR A 465 -15.08 -17.35 -11.42
CA TYR A 465 -15.39 -16.64 -10.19
C TYR A 465 -16.84 -16.94 -9.76
N PRO A 466 -17.14 -16.96 -8.47
CA PRO A 466 -18.52 -17.01 -7.98
C PRO A 466 -19.38 -15.93 -8.64
N ALA A 467 -20.65 -16.22 -8.88
CA ALA A 467 -21.56 -15.29 -9.54
C ALA A 467 -21.49 -13.91 -8.86
N GLY A 468 -21.29 -12.86 -9.65
CA GLY A 468 -21.23 -11.49 -9.19
C GLY A 468 -19.85 -10.88 -9.00
N THR A 469 -18.79 -11.54 -9.40
CA THR A 469 -17.41 -10.99 -9.33
C THR A 469 -17.22 -9.72 -10.16
N THR A 470 -18.07 -9.50 -11.15
CA THR A 470 -18.11 -8.29 -11.97
C THR A 470 -19.36 -7.49 -11.66
N GLY A 471 -19.47 -6.95 -10.44
CA GLY A 471 -20.40 -5.88 -10.17
C GLY A 471 -21.67 -6.19 -9.44
N SER A 472 -21.89 -7.36 -8.83
CA SER A 472 -23.10 -7.55 -8.01
C SER A 472 -23.05 -8.64 -6.95
N SER A 473 -21.98 -9.41 -6.85
CA SER A 473 -21.81 -10.32 -5.71
C SER A 473 -20.38 -10.33 -5.24
N PRO A 474 -20.17 -10.28 -3.94
CA PRO A 474 -18.87 -10.23 -3.33
C PRO A 474 -18.10 -11.50 -3.55
N VAL A 475 -16.85 -11.35 -3.96
CA VAL A 475 -15.85 -12.41 -3.98
C VAL A 475 -15.01 -12.27 -2.75
N ARG A 476 -14.77 -13.37 -2.07
CA ARG A 476 -13.99 -13.39 -0.84
C ARG A 476 -12.67 -14.13 -1.02
N ASN A 477 -11.71 -13.76 -0.23
CA ASN A 477 -10.44 -14.46 -0.14
C ASN A 477 -10.55 -15.68 0.79
N TRP A 478 -9.61 -16.62 0.67
CA TRP A 478 -9.58 -17.79 1.54
C TRP A 478 -9.46 -17.41 3.02
N ASN A 479 -8.70 -16.37 3.36
CA ASN A 479 -8.43 -15.97 4.74
C ASN A 479 -9.62 -15.25 5.43
N ASP A 480 -10.59 -14.73 4.69
CA ASP A 480 -11.76 -14.03 5.22
C ASP A 480 -13.06 -14.63 4.64
N PRO A 481 -13.48 -15.79 5.15
CA PRO A 481 -14.63 -16.52 4.63
C PRO A 481 -15.98 -15.90 4.99
N ASN A 482 -16.03 -15.08 6.02
CA ASN A 482 -17.28 -14.53 6.55
C ASN A 482 -17.62 -13.18 5.90
N PRO A 483 -18.86 -13.02 5.37
CA PRO A 483 -19.26 -11.76 4.72
C PRO A 483 -19.50 -10.63 5.72
N CYS A 484 -19.22 -9.43 5.27
CA CYS A 484 -19.55 -8.18 5.97
C CYS A 484 -20.54 -7.34 5.13
#